data_e76e32b10e4aa35f0a5c97e98ee8bd82
#
_entry.id   e76e32b10e4aa35f0a5c97e98ee8bd82
#
_cell.length_a   1.000
_cell.length_b   1.000
_cell.length_c   1.000
_cell.angle_alpha   90.00
_cell.angle_beta   90.00
_cell.angle_gamma   90.00
#
_symmetry.space_group_name_H-M   'P 1'
#
loop_
_entity.id
_entity.type
_entity.pdbx_description
1 polymer ?
#
loop_
_entity_poly.entity_id
_entity_poly.type
_entity_poly.pdbx_seq_one_letter_code
_entity_poly.pdbx_strand_id
1 'polypeptide(L)'
;MKKNFKKRVFFSILLLLAMYIANIFISTGFFRRIENTFDGSILQEIKIAGAEDITISQTDHFAIVSATARKKIPTTQQENGGLYYIDLTDTNYQPIVLTKNFEKPFAPHGISIFKKDSSYTVAAINHTKEGEFIEIFELIGRELTHQKTLKNERIFSPNDLVLLDENRFYFTNDHKYKEGILHLAEDYLGLAVSNVVYFDGKNYSEVADGIAYANGINYDVKRKLLFVASPRDFLVKVYQKNEDHTLTFIENIDCKTGVDNIEFDTENTLWIGAHPSLLDFSAYAKGDRAIAPSEIIKINYIEKGEYSIEQMYMEDGTTMAAATVAAPYGNLILAGNVMDAQFLILKSNKLLSKKLPFLEKKMKPHHENNILYLLDGKEIAPEDLNEIPPAEIKSVAVFKGAKEVSKYTDKKYDGVILIEIKKEN
;
A
#
# COMPACT_ATOMS: atom_id res chain seq x y z
N MET A 1 -52.91 -1.94 -35.76
CA MET A 1 -51.43 -1.85 -35.85
C MET A 1 -50.79 -1.02 -34.73
N LYS A 2 -51.18 0.22 -34.46
CA LYS A 2 -50.55 1.11 -33.43
C LYS A 2 -50.56 0.55 -31.98
N LYS A 3 -51.60 -0.19 -31.53
CA LYS A 3 -51.71 -0.74 -30.16
C LYS A 3 -50.72 -1.88 -29.91
N ASN A 4 -50.47 -2.75 -30.90
CA ASN A 4 -49.50 -3.83 -30.80
C ASN A 4 -48.06 -3.31 -30.88
N PHE A 5 -47.83 -2.24 -31.64
CA PHE A 5 -46.52 -1.57 -31.66
C PHE A 5 -46.14 -0.98 -30.29
N LYS A 6 -47.05 -0.24 -29.63
CA LYS A 6 -46.80 0.30 -28.28
C LYS A 6 -46.53 -0.79 -27.26
N LYS A 7 -47.27 -1.92 -27.32
CA LYS A 7 -46.99 -3.07 -26.44
C LYS A 7 -45.59 -3.67 -26.69
N ARG A 8 -45.21 -3.87 -27.96
CA ARG A 8 -43.86 -4.39 -28.30
C ARG A 8 -42.77 -3.45 -27.80
N VAL A 9 -42.89 -2.14 -28.00
CA VAL A 9 -41.96 -1.14 -27.49
C VAL A 9 -41.86 -1.21 -25.96
N PHE A 10 -43.01 -1.26 -25.25
CA PHE A 10 -43.04 -1.39 -23.81
C PHE A 10 -42.29 -2.67 -23.30
N PHE A 11 -42.62 -3.81 -23.90
CA PHE A 11 -41.92 -5.07 -23.52
C PHE A 11 -40.42 -5.05 -23.87
N SER A 12 -40.03 -4.41 -24.98
CA SER A 12 -38.60 -4.25 -25.32
C SER A 12 -37.88 -3.38 -24.28
N ILE A 13 -38.51 -2.28 -23.83
CA ILE A 13 -37.93 -1.42 -22.77
C ILE A 13 -37.82 -2.20 -21.46
N LEU A 14 -38.87 -2.98 -21.10
CA LEU A 14 -38.84 -3.79 -19.88
C LEU A 14 -37.76 -4.86 -19.93
N LEU A 15 -37.57 -5.51 -21.08
CA LEU A 15 -36.51 -6.50 -21.29
C LEU A 15 -35.13 -5.84 -21.19
N LEU A 16 -34.91 -4.69 -21.81
CA LEU A 16 -33.65 -3.95 -21.71
C LEU A 16 -33.36 -3.53 -20.27
N LEU A 17 -34.38 -3.08 -19.54
CA LEU A 17 -34.24 -2.76 -18.11
C LEU A 17 -33.88 -4.00 -17.27
N ALA A 18 -34.51 -5.15 -17.51
CA ALA A 18 -34.21 -6.40 -16.83
C ALA A 18 -32.79 -6.88 -17.13
N MET A 19 -32.39 -6.81 -18.40
CA MET A 19 -30.97 -7.15 -18.79
C MET A 19 -29.98 -6.21 -18.14
N TYR A 20 -30.30 -4.92 -18.07
CA TYR A 20 -29.47 -3.93 -17.43
C TYR A 20 -29.32 -4.19 -15.91
N ILE A 21 -30.44 -4.45 -15.21
CA ILE A 21 -30.41 -4.84 -13.78
C ILE A 21 -29.59 -6.12 -13.57
N ALA A 22 -29.78 -7.14 -14.41
CA ALA A 22 -29.00 -8.36 -14.35
C ALA A 22 -27.49 -8.08 -14.53
N ASN A 23 -27.15 -7.18 -15.45
CA ASN A 23 -25.76 -6.77 -15.67
C ASN A 23 -25.14 -6.09 -14.44
N ILE A 24 -25.88 -5.27 -13.70
CA ILE A 24 -25.39 -4.68 -12.44
C ILE A 24 -25.01 -5.78 -11.47
N PHE A 25 -25.87 -6.78 -11.22
CA PHE A 25 -25.57 -7.88 -10.32
C PHE A 25 -24.36 -8.69 -10.77
N ILE A 26 -24.20 -8.94 -12.08
CA ILE A 26 -23.06 -9.68 -12.62
C ILE A 26 -21.77 -8.85 -12.48
N SER A 27 -21.79 -7.59 -12.91
CA SER A 27 -20.59 -6.73 -12.95
C SER A 27 -20.13 -6.23 -11.58
N THR A 28 -20.92 -6.43 -10.52
CA THR A 28 -20.57 -6.10 -9.14
C THR A 28 -20.14 -7.31 -8.31
N GLY A 29 -20.01 -8.49 -8.93
CA GLY A 29 -19.58 -9.71 -8.24
C GLY A 29 -20.63 -10.32 -7.30
N PHE A 30 -21.90 -9.89 -7.38
CA PHE A 30 -22.97 -10.32 -6.46
C PHE A 30 -23.15 -11.86 -6.37
N PHE A 31 -22.96 -12.56 -7.51
CA PHE A 31 -23.08 -14.01 -7.57
C PHE A 31 -21.79 -14.75 -7.27
N ARG A 32 -20.72 -14.05 -6.91
CA ARG A 32 -19.44 -14.66 -6.60
C ARG A 32 -19.55 -15.45 -5.29
N ARG A 33 -19.07 -16.68 -5.33
CA ARG A 33 -19.00 -17.51 -4.14
C ARG A 33 -17.82 -17.09 -3.29
N ILE A 34 -18.09 -16.78 -2.03
CA ILE A 34 -17.06 -16.42 -1.05
C ILE A 34 -16.76 -17.67 -0.22
N GLU A 35 -15.52 -18.14 -0.29
CA GLU A 35 -15.00 -19.25 0.50
C GLU A 35 -13.75 -18.80 1.24
N ASN A 36 -13.73 -18.94 2.56
CA ASN A 36 -12.58 -18.54 3.35
C ASN A 36 -11.37 -19.39 2.99
N THR A 37 -10.34 -18.77 2.41
CA THR A 37 -9.12 -19.44 1.95
C THR A 37 -7.90 -18.58 2.25
N PHE A 38 -6.92 -19.18 2.89
CA PHE A 38 -5.60 -18.61 3.11
C PHE A 38 -4.59 -19.72 3.40
N ASP A 39 -3.47 -19.74 2.67
CA ASP A 39 -2.35 -20.64 2.96
C ASP A 39 -1.39 -19.94 3.94
N GLY A 40 -1.82 -19.87 5.21
CA GLY A 40 -1.09 -19.16 6.25
C GLY A 40 -1.88 -19.04 7.56
N SER A 41 -1.50 -18.06 8.36
CA SER A 41 -2.18 -17.75 9.64
C SER A 41 -2.21 -16.24 9.87
N ILE A 42 -3.15 -15.79 10.70
CA ILE A 42 -3.13 -14.43 11.23
C ILE A 42 -2.05 -14.40 12.31
N LEU A 43 -1.03 -13.56 12.09
CA LEU A 43 0.05 -13.39 13.04
C LEU A 43 -0.35 -12.41 14.14
N GLN A 44 -0.96 -11.29 13.75
CA GLN A 44 -1.36 -10.24 14.67
C GLN A 44 -2.51 -9.40 14.12
N GLU A 45 -3.37 -8.92 15.03
CA GLU A 45 -4.37 -7.89 14.78
C GLU A 45 -3.89 -6.57 15.39
N ILE A 46 -3.72 -5.55 14.57
CA ILE A 46 -3.30 -4.22 15.02
C ILE A 46 -4.53 -3.33 15.16
N LYS A 47 -4.80 -2.84 16.36
CA LYS A 47 -6.00 -2.07 16.70
C LYS A 47 -5.90 -0.60 16.24
N ILE A 48 -5.90 -0.40 14.93
CA ILE A 48 -5.98 0.89 14.26
C ILE A 48 -7.16 0.83 13.31
N ALA A 49 -8.16 1.68 13.54
CA ALA A 49 -9.40 1.67 12.77
C ALA A 49 -9.24 2.37 11.42
N GLY A 50 -9.77 1.76 10.37
CA GLY A 50 -9.77 2.31 9.02
C GLY A 50 -8.35 2.51 8.48
N ALA A 51 -7.48 1.51 8.65
CA ALA A 51 -6.15 1.44 8.06
C ALA A 51 -6.28 1.19 6.56
N GLU A 52 -6.58 2.23 5.83
CA GLU A 52 -7.06 2.18 4.45
C GLU A 52 -5.93 1.91 3.47
N ASP A 53 -4.76 2.52 3.68
CA ASP A 53 -3.60 2.32 2.84
C ASP A 53 -2.33 2.05 3.65
N ILE A 54 -1.45 1.20 3.13
CA ILE A 54 -0.22 0.74 3.78
C ILE A 54 0.87 0.64 2.74
N THR A 55 1.92 1.44 2.87
CA THR A 55 3.10 1.37 2.01
C THR A 55 4.35 0.95 2.77
N ILE A 56 5.25 0.18 2.15
CA ILE A 56 6.42 -0.43 2.81
C ILE A 56 7.74 0.03 2.20
N SER A 57 8.63 0.54 3.04
CA SER A 57 10.04 0.60 2.67
C SER A 57 10.70 -0.78 2.83
N GLN A 58 10.84 -1.48 1.72
CA GLN A 58 11.47 -2.81 1.68
C GLN A 58 12.97 -2.76 2.08
N THR A 59 13.63 -1.61 1.87
CA THR A 59 15.06 -1.44 2.16
C THR A 59 15.34 -1.03 3.60
N ASP A 60 14.44 -0.27 4.23
CA ASP A 60 14.63 0.25 5.59
C ASP A 60 13.66 -0.41 6.59
N HIS A 61 12.90 -1.43 6.12
CA HIS A 61 12.13 -2.38 6.93
C HIS A 61 11.09 -1.72 7.83
N PHE A 62 10.31 -0.79 7.28
CA PHE A 62 9.17 -0.21 7.96
C PHE A 62 7.97 -0.09 7.03
N ALA A 63 6.80 0.01 7.63
CA ALA A 63 5.57 0.39 6.94
C ALA A 63 5.07 1.74 7.45
N ILE A 64 4.43 2.51 6.57
CA ILE A 64 3.56 3.62 6.93
C ILE A 64 2.12 3.17 6.69
N VAL A 65 1.26 3.43 7.65
CA VAL A 65 -0.17 3.12 7.59
C VAL A 65 -0.94 4.43 7.67
N SER A 66 -1.81 4.69 6.69
CA SER A 66 -2.80 5.76 6.78
C SER A 66 -4.08 5.22 7.40
N ALA A 67 -4.63 5.91 8.38
CA ALA A 67 -5.83 5.42 9.05
C ALA A 67 -6.77 6.54 9.49
N THR A 68 -8.07 6.31 9.28
CA THR A 68 -9.16 7.17 9.73
C THR A 68 -10.35 6.33 10.14
N ALA A 69 -10.84 6.52 11.37
CA ALA A 69 -11.97 5.75 11.92
C ALA A 69 -13.32 6.15 11.28
N ARG A 70 -13.56 5.76 10.03
CA ARG A 70 -14.70 6.19 9.21
C ARG A 70 -16.04 5.61 9.65
N LYS A 71 -16.08 4.39 10.18
CA LYS A 71 -17.33 3.66 10.50
C LYS A 71 -18.11 4.25 11.68
N LYS A 72 -17.46 4.88 12.65
CA LYS A 72 -18.08 5.34 13.90
C LYS A 72 -18.38 6.84 13.92
N ILE A 73 -17.97 7.57 12.90
CA ILE A 73 -18.00 9.02 12.91
C ILE A 73 -18.82 9.43 11.68
N PRO A 74 -19.92 10.20 11.86
CA PRO A 74 -20.61 10.81 10.71
C PRO A 74 -19.59 11.50 9.82
N THR A 75 -19.76 11.47 8.50
CA THR A 75 -18.89 12.13 7.51
C THR A 75 -18.56 13.59 7.86
N THR A 76 -19.37 14.19 8.70
CA THR A 76 -19.19 15.54 9.28
C THR A 76 -18.19 15.63 10.43
N GLN A 77 -17.55 14.52 10.89
CA GLN A 77 -16.62 14.47 12.03
C GLN A 77 -15.35 13.65 11.77
N GLN A 78 -15.05 13.29 10.53
CA GLN A 78 -13.95 12.39 10.13
C GLN A 78 -12.54 13.03 10.18
N GLU A 79 -12.27 13.90 11.15
CA GLU A 79 -11.06 14.74 11.08
C GLU A 79 -9.92 14.28 11.99
N ASN A 80 -9.98 13.09 12.60
CA ASN A 80 -8.99 12.60 13.56
C ASN A 80 -8.35 11.28 13.12
N GLY A 81 -7.81 11.26 11.90
CA GLY A 81 -6.98 10.18 11.42
C GLY A 81 -5.50 10.40 11.74
N GLY A 82 -4.65 9.52 11.25
CA GLY A 82 -3.21 9.64 11.44
C GLY A 82 -2.40 8.77 10.50
N LEU A 83 -1.11 9.09 10.42
CA LEU A 83 -0.09 8.22 9.86
C LEU A 83 0.62 7.50 11.00
N TYR A 84 0.83 6.19 10.82
CA TYR A 84 1.47 5.32 11.79
C TYR A 84 2.69 4.66 11.18
N TYR A 85 3.76 4.58 11.95
CA TYR A 85 4.98 3.86 11.59
C TYR A 85 4.98 2.48 12.25
N ILE A 86 5.26 1.44 11.49
CA ILE A 86 5.45 0.06 11.98
C ILE A 86 6.88 -0.36 11.66
N ASP A 87 7.66 -0.68 12.68
CA ASP A 87 8.98 -1.28 12.52
C ASP A 87 8.83 -2.78 12.17
N LEU A 88 9.20 -3.16 10.97
CA LEU A 88 9.07 -4.55 10.50
C LEU A 88 10.22 -5.45 10.95
N THR A 89 11.22 -4.88 11.61
CA THR A 89 12.29 -5.64 12.28
C THR A 89 11.92 -6.02 13.72
N ASP A 90 10.91 -5.35 14.31
CA ASP A 90 10.37 -5.67 15.62
C ASP A 90 9.18 -6.63 15.48
N THR A 91 9.28 -7.81 16.06
CA THR A 91 8.23 -8.83 16.01
C THR A 91 6.95 -8.47 16.77
N ASN A 92 6.97 -7.39 17.57
CA ASN A 92 5.79 -6.87 18.26
C ASN A 92 4.95 -5.96 17.36
N TYR A 93 5.50 -5.45 16.24
CA TYR A 93 4.83 -4.58 15.26
C TYR A 93 4.04 -3.43 15.89
N GLN A 94 4.58 -2.82 16.96
CA GLN A 94 3.88 -1.76 17.69
C GLN A 94 3.79 -0.48 16.86
N PRO A 95 2.58 0.06 16.63
CA PRO A 95 2.41 1.27 15.84
C PRO A 95 2.88 2.51 16.62
N ILE A 96 3.59 3.38 15.93
CA ILE A 96 4.04 4.68 16.43
C ILE A 96 3.30 5.76 15.66
N VAL A 97 2.56 6.64 16.36
CA VAL A 97 1.88 7.77 15.73
C VAL A 97 2.89 8.78 15.22
N LEU A 98 2.94 8.99 13.91
CA LEU A 98 3.83 9.96 13.26
C LEU A 98 3.25 11.38 13.28
N THR A 99 1.94 11.52 13.13
CA THR A 99 1.24 12.79 12.97
C THR A 99 0.83 13.46 14.29
N LYS A 100 1.43 13.07 15.40
CA LYS A 100 1.13 13.63 16.74
C LYS A 100 1.27 15.16 16.85
N ASN A 101 2.13 15.76 16.00
CA ASN A 101 2.40 17.21 15.96
C ASN A 101 1.75 17.89 14.75
N PHE A 102 0.88 17.23 14.00
CA PHE A 102 0.15 17.82 12.89
C PHE A 102 -1.19 18.35 13.39
N GLU A 103 -1.31 19.67 13.51
CA GLU A 103 -2.44 20.34 14.19
C GLU A 103 -3.65 20.61 13.30
N LYS A 104 -3.52 20.38 11.97
CA LYS A 104 -4.64 20.58 11.03
C LYS A 104 -5.60 19.38 11.07
N PRO A 105 -6.86 19.57 10.65
CA PRO A 105 -7.77 18.46 10.39
C PRO A 105 -7.12 17.44 9.45
N PHE A 106 -7.17 16.15 9.84
CA PHE A 106 -6.47 15.12 9.10
C PHE A 106 -7.26 13.81 9.03
N ALA A 107 -7.72 13.50 7.84
CA ALA A 107 -8.39 12.24 7.52
C ALA A 107 -7.67 11.57 6.34
N PRO A 108 -6.48 10.99 6.58
CA PRO A 108 -5.66 10.44 5.51
C PRO A 108 -6.33 9.27 4.80
N HIS A 109 -6.03 9.15 3.50
CA HIS A 109 -6.45 8.10 2.59
C HIS A 109 -5.22 7.50 1.91
N GLY A 110 -5.13 7.49 0.57
CA GLY A 110 -3.96 7.01 -0.14
C GLY A 110 -2.66 7.71 0.26
N ILE A 111 -1.57 6.97 0.34
CA ILE A 111 -0.24 7.45 0.75
C ILE A 111 0.85 6.93 -0.18
N SER A 112 1.93 7.68 -0.30
CA SER A 112 3.14 7.23 -0.97
C SER A 112 4.38 7.70 -0.25
N ILE A 113 5.46 6.93 -0.37
CA ILE A 113 6.78 7.29 0.16
C ILE A 113 7.81 7.31 -0.95
N PHE A 114 8.71 8.29 -0.91
CA PHE A 114 9.87 8.35 -1.80
C PHE A 114 11.15 8.50 -0.97
N LYS A 115 12.07 7.55 -1.13
CA LYS A 115 13.33 7.55 -0.40
C LYS A 115 14.30 8.57 -0.98
N LYS A 116 14.82 9.43 -0.11
CA LYS A 116 16.01 10.26 -0.34
C LYS A 116 17.25 9.58 0.26
N ASP A 117 18.37 10.29 0.40
CA ASP A 117 19.60 9.73 0.99
C ASP A 117 19.37 9.20 2.42
N SER A 118 18.92 10.06 3.32
CA SER A 118 18.71 9.75 4.76
C SER A 118 17.29 10.04 5.26
N SER A 119 16.38 10.45 4.40
CA SER A 119 15.00 10.80 4.72
C SER A 119 14.03 10.24 3.69
N TYR A 120 12.74 10.39 3.95
CA TYR A 120 11.66 10.07 3.02
C TYR A 120 10.79 11.30 2.80
N THR A 121 10.38 11.54 1.56
CA THR A 121 9.17 12.30 1.30
C THR A 121 7.99 11.37 1.52
N VAL A 122 7.02 11.82 2.29
CA VAL A 122 5.73 11.13 2.50
C VAL A 122 4.64 12.04 1.98
N ALA A 123 3.83 11.55 1.06
CA ALA A 123 2.65 12.25 0.57
C ALA A 123 1.40 11.51 1.05
N ALA A 124 0.37 12.26 1.46
CA ALA A 124 -0.89 11.71 1.93
C ALA A 124 -2.06 12.53 1.41
N ILE A 125 -3.06 11.86 0.86
CA ILE A 125 -4.36 12.46 0.55
C ILE A 125 -5.07 12.74 1.87
N ASN A 126 -5.72 13.90 1.97
CA ASN A 126 -6.39 14.36 3.18
C ASN A 126 -7.80 14.85 2.87
N HIS A 127 -8.82 14.09 3.30
CA HIS A 127 -10.25 14.40 3.15
C HIS A 127 -10.77 15.16 4.37
N THR A 128 -11.04 16.43 4.22
CA THR A 128 -11.55 17.24 5.34
C THR A 128 -12.85 17.95 4.97
N LYS A 129 -13.52 18.51 5.96
CA LYS A 129 -14.68 19.39 5.71
C LYS A 129 -14.34 20.66 4.94
N GLU A 130 -13.08 21.09 5.00
CA GLU A 130 -12.58 22.28 4.31
C GLU A 130 -12.25 22.02 2.84
N GLY A 131 -12.25 20.75 2.44
CA GLY A 131 -11.98 20.29 1.08
C GLY A 131 -10.98 19.15 1.02
N GLU A 132 -10.53 18.90 -0.19
CA GLU A 132 -9.58 17.86 -0.55
C GLU A 132 -8.16 18.45 -0.64
N PHE A 133 -7.20 17.77 -0.04
CA PHE A 133 -5.81 18.22 -0.02
C PHE A 133 -4.85 17.05 -0.26
N ILE A 134 -3.61 17.37 -0.65
CA ILE A 134 -2.48 16.46 -0.58
C ILE A 134 -1.45 17.10 0.36
N GLU A 135 -1.15 16.39 1.45
CA GLU A 135 -0.17 16.81 2.45
C GLU A 135 1.18 16.20 2.16
N ILE A 136 2.23 16.99 2.17
CA ILE A 136 3.60 16.54 1.97
C ILE A 136 4.37 16.69 3.27
N PHE A 137 5.02 15.62 3.67
CA PHE A 137 5.84 15.54 4.87
C PHE A 137 7.26 15.07 4.52
N GLU A 138 8.17 15.33 5.43
CA GLU A 138 9.49 14.72 5.48
C GLU A 138 9.60 13.81 6.70
N LEU A 139 10.01 12.56 6.49
CA LEU A 139 10.26 11.58 7.54
C LEU A 139 11.76 11.36 7.69
N ILE A 140 12.31 11.64 8.89
CA ILE A 140 13.70 11.36 9.27
C ILE A 140 13.68 10.43 10.48
N GLY A 141 14.14 9.19 10.28
CA GLY A 141 13.97 8.16 11.30
C GLY A 141 12.51 7.88 11.61
N ARG A 142 12.01 8.34 12.76
CA ARG A 142 10.60 8.21 13.19
C ARG A 142 9.94 9.57 13.45
N GLU A 143 10.58 10.65 13.03
CA GLU A 143 10.03 12.01 13.17
C GLU A 143 9.51 12.50 11.83
N LEU A 144 8.22 12.85 11.81
CA LEU A 144 7.50 13.34 10.63
C LEU A 144 7.30 14.85 10.75
N THR A 145 7.76 15.59 9.75
CA THR A 145 7.64 17.05 9.70
C THR A 145 6.81 17.46 8.50
N HIS A 146 5.73 18.19 8.73
CA HIS A 146 4.90 18.74 7.64
C HIS A 146 5.66 19.78 6.85
N GLN A 147 5.64 19.66 5.51
CA GLN A 147 6.35 20.56 4.59
C GLN A 147 5.38 21.51 3.87
N LYS A 148 4.32 20.97 3.30
CA LYS A 148 3.33 21.76 2.55
C LYS A 148 1.99 21.07 2.41
N THR A 149 0.92 21.86 2.28
CA THR A 149 -0.42 21.46 1.90
C THR A 149 -0.68 21.89 0.46
N LEU A 150 -1.05 20.96 -0.41
CA LEU A 150 -1.41 21.22 -1.79
C LEU A 150 -2.94 21.27 -1.92
N LYS A 151 -3.45 22.32 -2.58
CA LYS A 151 -4.85 22.51 -2.92
C LYS A 151 -4.95 23.00 -4.35
N ASN A 152 -5.77 22.38 -5.17
CA ASN A 152 -6.00 22.77 -6.55
C ASN A 152 -7.38 22.28 -7.00
N GLU A 153 -7.97 22.91 -8.02
CA GLU A 153 -9.23 22.49 -8.62
C GLU A 153 -9.20 21.07 -9.21
N ARG A 154 -8.00 20.56 -9.55
CA ARG A 154 -7.81 19.20 -10.06
C ARG A 154 -7.70 18.14 -8.94
N ILE A 155 -7.60 18.57 -7.68
CA ILE A 155 -7.70 17.73 -6.49
C ILE A 155 -9.17 17.84 -6.03
N PHE A 156 -10.07 17.08 -6.65
CA PHE A 156 -11.50 17.24 -6.39
C PHE A 156 -12.18 16.01 -5.76
N SER A 157 -11.63 14.82 -5.96
CA SER A 157 -12.02 13.57 -5.32
C SER A 157 -10.80 12.62 -5.30
N PRO A 158 -9.67 13.05 -4.72
CA PRO A 158 -8.44 12.27 -4.76
C PRO A 158 -8.65 10.98 -3.97
N ASN A 159 -8.10 9.86 -4.47
CA ASN A 159 -8.20 8.57 -3.80
C ASN A 159 -6.83 8.04 -3.41
N ASP A 160 -5.90 7.90 -4.38
CA ASP A 160 -4.56 7.41 -4.14
C ASP A 160 -3.52 8.18 -4.96
N LEU A 161 -2.24 8.05 -4.59
CA LEU A 161 -1.15 8.75 -5.24
C LEU A 161 0.15 7.95 -5.24
N VAL A 162 1.02 8.18 -6.23
CA VAL A 162 2.36 7.60 -6.29
C VAL A 162 3.41 8.67 -6.56
N LEU A 163 4.39 8.81 -5.65
CA LEU A 163 5.54 9.70 -5.80
C LEU A 163 6.51 9.15 -6.86
N LEU A 164 6.92 9.99 -7.79
CA LEU A 164 7.99 9.71 -8.75
C LEU A 164 9.34 10.17 -8.23
N ASP A 165 9.32 11.24 -7.46
CA ASP A 165 10.43 11.82 -6.71
C ASP A 165 9.89 12.69 -5.55
N GLU A 166 10.74 13.50 -4.93
CA GLU A 166 10.37 14.35 -3.79
C GLU A 166 9.34 15.46 -4.13
N ASN A 167 9.11 15.76 -5.42
CA ASN A 167 8.28 16.88 -5.87
C ASN A 167 7.20 16.51 -6.87
N ARG A 168 7.32 15.37 -7.55
CA ARG A 168 6.45 14.98 -8.65
C ARG A 168 5.72 13.69 -8.34
N PHE A 169 4.43 13.63 -8.71
CA PHE A 169 3.60 12.45 -8.46
C PHE A 169 2.43 12.37 -9.44
N TYR A 170 1.87 11.18 -9.54
CA TYR A 170 0.54 10.96 -10.09
C TYR A 170 -0.45 10.73 -8.95
N PHE A 171 -1.71 11.12 -9.18
CA PHE A 171 -2.82 10.78 -8.28
C PHE A 171 -4.09 10.51 -9.07
N THR A 172 -4.96 9.72 -8.48
CA THR A 172 -6.29 9.41 -9.01
C THR A 172 -7.34 10.33 -8.40
N ASN A 173 -8.37 10.70 -9.18
CA ASN A 173 -9.65 11.16 -8.66
C ASN A 173 -10.70 10.09 -8.97
N ASP A 174 -11.35 9.57 -7.95
CA ASP A 174 -12.27 8.42 -8.07
C ASP A 174 -13.64 8.79 -8.63
N HIS A 175 -14.09 10.03 -8.40
CA HIS A 175 -15.37 10.57 -8.91
C HIS A 175 -15.17 11.93 -9.58
N LYS A 176 -15.96 12.19 -10.60
CA LYS A 176 -16.08 13.51 -11.21
C LYS A 176 -17.20 14.34 -10.57
N TYR A 177 -18.27 13.68 -10.16
CA TYR A 177 -19.45 14.33 -9.59
C TYR A 177 -19.53 14.05 -8.10
N LYS A 178 -19.62 15.12 -7.28
CA LYS A 178 -19.63 14.97 -5.80
C LYS A 178 -20.95 14.41 -5.27
N GLU A 179 -22.06 14.64 -5.98
CA GLU A 179 -23.40 14.26 -5.52
C GLU A 179 -24.40 14.23 -6.69
N GLY A 180 -25.62 13.72 -6.42
CA GLY A 180 -26.72 13.70 -7.36
C GLY A 180 -26.74 12.48 -8.28
N ILE A 181 -27.61 12.55 -9.34
CA ILE A 181 -27.86 11.39 -10.20
C ILE A 181 -26.64 10.94 -11.01
N LEU A 182 -25.73 11.86 -11.33
CA LEU A 182 -24.51 11.52 -12.07
C LEU A 182 -23.50 10.82 -11.16
N HIS A 183 -23.39 11.20 -9.88
CA HIS A 183 -22.61 10.46 -8.90
C HIS A 183 -23.13 9.03 -8.72
N LEU A 184 -24.47 8.87 -8.59
CA LEU A 184 -25.07 7.53 -8.56
C LEU A 184 -24.81 6.74 -9.85
N ALA A 185 -24.69 7.43 -11.00
CA ALA A 185 -24.35 6.78 -12.25
C ALA A 185 -22.88 6.30 -12.27
N GLU A 186 -21.95 7.02 -11.65
CA GLU A 186 -20.58 6.53 -11.45
C GLU A 186 -20.58 5.25 -10.62
N ASP A 187 -21.23 5.25 -9.46
CA ASP A 187 -21.27 4.12 -8.54
C ASP A 187 -21.97 2.88 -9.14
N TYR A 188 -23.21 3.05 -9.61
CA TYR A 188 -24.05 1.90 -9.94
C TYR A 188 -24.02 1.52 -11.42
N LEU A 189 -23.81 2.49 -12.31
CA LEU A 189 -23.79 2.26 -13.74
C LEU A 189 -22.39 2.10 -14.33
N GLY A 190 -21.33 2.33 -13.51
CA GLY A 190 -19.95 2.29 -13.96
C GLY A 190 -19.63 3.39 -14.97
N LEU A 191 -20.15 4.61 -14.73
CA LEU A 191 -19.86 5.74 -15.63
C LEU A 191 -18.36 6.08 -15.52
N ALA A 192 -17.61 5.79 -16.58
CA ALA A 192 -16.17 5.94 -16.62
C ALA A 192 -15.77 7.39 -16.92
N VAL A 193 -15.70 8.23 -15.88
CA VAL A 193 -15.38 9.67 -15.98
C VAL A 193 -14.32 10.12 -14.99
N SER A 194 -13.78 9.20 -14.19
CA SER A 194 -12.64 9.43 -13.30
C SER A 194 -11.34 9.55 -14.09
N ASN A 195 -10.32 10.10 -13.48
CA ASN A 195 -9.08 10.44 -14.15
C ASN A 195 -7.82 10.19 -13.30
N VAL A 196 -6.68 10.29 -13.97
CA VAL A 196 -5.35 10.39 -13.37
C VAL A 196 -4.77 11.77 -13.68
N VAL A 197 -4.25 12.41 -12.66
CA VAL A 197 -3.62 13.73 -12.75
C VAL A 197 -2.12 13.61 -12.41
N TYR A 198 -1.29 14.28 -13.18
CA TYR A 198 0.14 14.45 -12.93
C TYR A 198 0.42 15.82 -12.33
N PHE A 199 1.22 15.86 -11.26
CA PHE A 199 1.77 17.06 -10.67
C PHE A 199 3.28 17.14 -10.95
N ASP A 200 3.73 18.21 -11.62
CA ASP A 200 5.12 18.41 -12.04
C ASP A 200 6.01 19.13 -11.00
N GLY A 201 5.47 19.37 -9.80
CA GLY A 201 6.07 20.22 -8.75
C GLY A 201 5.47 21.62 -8.71
N LYS A 202 4.71 22.05 -9.75
CA LYS A 202 4.09 23.37 -9.86
C LYS A 202 2.70 23.32 -10.51
N ASN A 203 2.56 22.60 -11.60
CA ASN A 203 1.36 22.53 -12.43
C ASN A 203 0.71 21.14 -12.34
N TYR A 204 -0.59 21.10 -12.59
CA TYR A 204 -1.39 19.88 -12.63
C TYR A 204 -1.90 19.63 -14.04
N SER A 205 -1.74 18.42 -14.55
CA SER A 205 -2.18 18.01 -15.88
C SER A 205 -2.94 16.70 -15.79
N GLU A 206 -4.15 16.64 -16.37
CA GLU A 206 -4.84 15.37 -16.58
C GLU A 206 -4.08 14.56 -17.64
N VAL A 207 -3.75 13.31 -17.34
CA VAL A 207 -2.90 12.45 -18.18
C VAL A 207 -3.56 11.14 -18.59
N ALA A 208 -4.65 10.75 -17.93
CA ALA A 208 -5.55 9.67 -18.33
C ALA A 208 -6.96 9.96 -17.81
N ASP A 209 -7.95 9.49 -18.56
CA ASP A 209 -9.39 9.60 -18.24
C ASP A 209 -10.14 8.32 -18.65
N GLY A 210 -11.46 8.34 -18.61
CA GLY A 210 -12.27 7.20 -19.02
C GLY A 210 -12.10 5.98 -18.11
N ILE A 211 -11.97 6.21 -16.81
CA ILE A 211 -11.82 5.18 -15.79
C ILE A 211 -13.11 5.15 -14.95
N ALA A 212 -13.63 3.97 -14.65
CA ALA A 212 -14.77 3.82 -13.75
C ALA A 212 -14.25 3.64 -12.32
N TYR A 213 -14.28 4.73 -11.54
CA TYR A 213 -13.75 4.79 -10.20
C TYR A 213 -12.22 4.57 -10.18
N ALA A 214 -11.42 5.58 -10.55
CA ALA A 214 -9.96 5.48 -10.48
C ALA A 214 -9.51 5.49 -9.01
N ASN A 215 -9.00 4.35 -8.54
CA ASN A 215 -8.62 4.10 -7.16
C ASN A 215 -7.09 3.97 -7.03
N GLY A 216 -6.59 2.86 -6.49
CA GLY A 216 -5.18 2.62 -6.26
C GLY A 216 -4.29 2.88 -7.48
N ILE A 217 -3.13 3.47 -7.25
CA ILE A 217 -2.18 3.80 -8.31
C ILE A 217 -0.75 3.48 -7.86
N ASN A 218 0.02 2.77 -8.70
CA ASN A 218 1.41 2.54 -8.40
C ASN A 218 2.27 2.51 -9.67
N TYR A 219 3.59 2.75 -9.52
CA TYR A 219 4.51 2.95 -10.63
C TYR A 219 5.73 2.05 -10.55
N ASP A 220 5.89 1.18 -11.57
CA ASP A 220 7.12 0.42 -11.77
C ASP A 220 8.17 1.29 -12.47
N VAL A 221 9.12 1.77 -11.69
CA VAL A 221 10.22 2.64 -12.15
C VAL A 221 11.07 1.97 -13.21
N LYS A 222 11.31 0.66 -13.08
CA LYS A 222 12.20 -0.10 -13.96
C LYS A 222 11.62 -0.26 -15.37
N ARG A 223 10.32 -0.59 -15.45
CA ARG A 223 9.60 -0.80 -16.72
C ARG A 223 8.93 0.47 -17.23
N LYS A 224 8.90 1.53 -16.41
CA LYS A 224 8.15 2.78 -16.63
C LYS A 224 6.65 2.54 -16.85
N LEU A 225 6.08 1.60 -16.10
CA LEU A 225 4.68 1.25 -16.17
C LEU A 225 3.91 1.81 -14.98
N LEU A 226 2.78 2.46 -15.27
CA LEU A 226 1.83 2.91 -14.27
C LEU A 226 0.63 1.97 -14.27
N PHE A 227 0.23 1.52 -13.09
CA PHE A 227 -0.93 0.67 -12.87
C PHE A 227 -1.98 1.45 -12.11
N VAL A 228 -3.22 1.39 -12.58
CA VAL A 228 -4.37 2.10 -11.98
C VAL A 228 -5.50 1.11 -11.77
N ALA A 229 -5.93 0.97 -10.52
CA ALA A 229 -7.10 0.17 -10.16
C ALA A 229 -8.38 0.86 -10.60
N SER A 230 -9.31 0.09 -11.17
CA SER A 230 -10.66 0.49 -11.54
C SER A 230 -11.64 -0.51 -10.91
N PRO A 231 -11.97 -0.36 -9.61
CA PRO A 231 -12.78 -1.34 -8.88
C PRO A 231 -14.16 -1.56 -9.50
N ARG A 232 -14.78 -0.51 -10.06
CA ARG A 232 -16.13 -0.62 -10.65
C ARG A 232 -16.14 -1.47 -11.92
N ASP A 233 -15.04 -1.51 -12.66
CA ASP A 233 -14.85 -2.34 -13.87
C ASP A 233 -14.17 -3.69 -13.59
N PHE A 234 -13.70 -3.92 -12.36
CA PHE A 234 -12.88 -5.09 -12.00
C PHE A 234 -11.57 -5.19 -12.77
N LEU A 235 -10.97 -4.06 -13.08
CA LEU A 235 -9.79 -3.95 -13.92
C LEU A 235 -8.62 -3.29 -13.22
N VAL A 236 -7.40 -3.71 -13.56
CA VAL A 236 -6.21 -2.87 -13.45
C VAL A 236 -5.85 -2.37 -14.85
N LYS A 237 -5.80 -1.06 -15.02
CA LYS A 237 -5.38 -0.41 -16.26
C LYS A 237 -3.87 -0.22 -16.26
N VAL A 238 -3.22 -0.60 -17.36
CA VAL A 238 -1.75 -0.49 -17.52
C VAL A 238 -1.43 0.62 -18.52
N TYR A 239 -0.54 1.51 -18.11
CA TYR A 239 -0.08 2.61 -18.95
C TYR A 239 1.45 2.63 -19.03
N GLN A 240 1.97 2.99 -20.20
CA GLN A 240 3.37 3.38 -20.38
C GLN A 240 3.54 4.84 -20.02
N LYS A 241 4.43 5.14 -19.07
CA LYS A 241 4.84 6.52 -18.80
C LYS A 241 5.84 6.99 -19.86
N ASN A 242 5.51 8.07 -20.56
CA ASN A 242 6.36 8.73 -21.55
C ASN A 242 7.39 9.66 -20.88
N GLU A 243 8.38 10.11 -21.64
CA GLU A 243 9.42 11.01 -21.12
C GLU A 243 8.86 12.38 -20.70
N ASP A 244 7.82 12.86 -21.35
CA ASP A 244 7.08 14.08 -21.02
C ASP A 244 6.05 13.90 -19.89
N HIS A 245 6.06 12.74 -19.24
CA HIS A 245 5.14 12.33 -18.16
C HIS A 245 3.68 12.12 -18.59
N THR A 246 3.36 12.20 -19.87
CA THR A 246 2.06 11.72 -20.39
C THR A 246 1.97 10.20 -20.30
N LEU A 247 0.76 9.66 -20.38
CA LEU A 247 0.52 8.23 -20.29
C LEU A 247 -0.01 7.68 -21.62
N THR A 248 0.55 6.55 -22.06
CA THR A 248 0.03 5.81 -23.20
C THR A 248 -0.63 4.53 -22.69
N PHE A 249 -1.93 4.36 -22.91
CA PHE A 249 -2.64 3.16 -22.52
C PHE A 249 -2.10 1.91 -23.22
N ILE A 250 -1.86 0.84 -22.46
CA ILE A 250 -1.38 -0.45 -22.98
C ILE A 250 -2.53 -1.46 -23.04
N GLU A 251 -3.13 -1.78 -21.88
CA GLU A 251 -4.19 -2.78 -21.78
C GLU A 251 -4.94 -2.71 -20.45
N ASN A 252 -6.00 -3.49 -20.35
CA ASN A 252 -6.73 -3.78 -19.12
C ASN A 252 -6.41 -5.20 -18.66
N ILE A 253 -6.10 -5.38 -17.38
CA ILE A 253 -6.02 -6.68 -16.72
C ILE A 253 -7.36 -6.94 -16.05
N ASP A 254 -8.07 -7.99 -16.49
CA ASP A 254 -9.37 -8.37 -15.93
C ASP A 254 -9.17 -9.19 -14.64
N CYS A 255 -9.37 -8.56 -13.50
CA CYS A 255 -9.11 -9.13 -12.17
C CYS A 255 -10.27 -9.95 -11.62
N LYS A 256 -11.47 -9.86 -12.20
CA LYS A 256 -12.71 -10.52 -11.73
C LYS A 256 -13.12 -10.15 -10.29
N THR A 257 -12.59 -9.06 -9.76
CA THR A 257 -12.83 -8.55 -8.41
C THR A 257 -12.66 -7.03 -8.39
N GLY A 258 -13.29 -6.35 -7.44
CA GLY A 258 -13.16 -4.90 -7.25
C GLY A 258 -11.81 -4.56 -6.63
N VAL A 259 -10.81 -4.35 -7.46
CA VAL A 259 -9.43 -4.00 -7.07
C VAL A 259 -9.36 -2.64 -6.43
N ASP A 260 -8.58 -2.50 -5.35
CA ASP A 260 -8.44 -1.27 -4.59
C ASP A 260 -6.97 -0.79 -4.61
N ASN A 261 -6.29 -0.55 -3.51
CA ASN A 261 -4.92 -0.04 -3.48
C ASN A 261 -3.90 -1.09 -3.97
N ILE A 262 -2.87 -0.61 -4.67
CA ILE A 262 -1.84 -1.42 -5.35
C ILE A 262 -0.49 -1.22 -4.67
N GLU A 263 0.10 -2.29 -4.12
CA GLU A 263 1.46 -2.30 -3.62
C GLU A 263 2.36 -3.24 -4.43
N PHE A 264 3.68 -3.01 -4.37
CA PHE A 264 4.67 -3.89 -5.01
C PHE A 264 5.47 -4.68 -4.00
N ASP A 265 5.78 -5.92 -4.35
CA ASP A 265 6.86 -6.66 -3.69
C ASP A 265 8.24 -6.33 -4.29
N THR A 266 9.27 -6.98 -3.77
CA THR A 266 10.66 -6.78 -4.24
C THR A 266 10.93 -7.30 -5.66
N GLU A 267 10.00 -8.03 -6.25
CA GLU A 267 10.07 -8.56 -7.61
C GLU A 267 9.19 -7.78 -8.60
N ASN A 268 8.60 -6.66 -8.16
CA ASN A 268 7.62 -5.84 -8.90
C ASN A 268 6.34 -6.62 -9.26
N THR A 269 5.93 -7.56 -8.40
CA THR A 269 4.61 -8.18 -8.47
C THR A 269 3.61 -7.27 -7.76
N LEU A 270 2.45 -7.05 -8.36
CA LEU A 270 1.39 -6.24 -7.77
C LEU A 270 0.65 -7.05 -6.70
N TRP A 271 0.43 -6.42 -5.55
CA TRP A 271 -0.39 -6.92 -4.45
C TRP A 271 -1.53 -5.96 -4.24
N ILE A 272 -2.75 -6.48 -4.17
CA ILE A 272 -3.95 -5.65 -4.23
C ILE A 272 -4.95 -6.17 -3.21
N GLY A 273 -5.43 -5.27 -2.32
CA GLY A 273 -6.66 -5.48 -1.57
C GLY A 273 -7.86 -5.36 -2.52
N ALA A 274 -8.91 -6.13 -2.30
CA ALA A 274 -10.01 -6.18 -3.24
C ALA A 274 -11.35 -6.51 -2.58
N HIS A 275 -12.43 -6.05 -3.24
CA HIS A 275 -13.82 -6.26 -2.86
C HIS A 275 -14.48 -7.26 -3.83
N PRO A 276 -14.61 -8.55 -3.44
CA PRO A 276 -15.17 -9.55 -4.35
C PRO A 276 -16.67 -9.34 -4.64
N SER A 277 -17.37 -8.55 -3.81
CA SER A 277 -18.76 -8.14 -3.99
C SER A 277 -18.92 -6.64 -3.68
N LEU A 278 -19.00 -5.81 -4.72
CA LEU A 278 -19.16 -4.35 -4.55
C LEU A 278 -20.50 -3.95 -3.93
N LEU A 279 -21.58 -4.74 -4.15
CA LEU A 279 -22.85 -4.46 -3.50
C LEU A 279 -22.81 -4.72 -2.00
N ASP A 280 -22.13 -5.78 -1.56
CA ASP A 280 -21.91 -6.06 -0.14
C ASP A 280 -21.01 -5.00 0.49
N PHE A 281 -19.97 -4.58 -0.22
CA PHE A 281 -19.09 -3.47 0.20
C PHE A 281 -19.89 -2.16 0.35
N SER A 282 -20.70 -1.79 -0.65
CA SER A 282 -21.55 -0.57 -0.60
C SER A 282 -22.54 -0.60 0.56
N ALA A 283 -23.17 -1.75 0.80
CA ALA A 283 -24.08 -1.93 1.95
C ALA A 283 -23.35 -1.83 3.29
N TYR A 284 -22.15 -2.41 3.39
CA TYR A 284 -21.29 -2.29 4.56
C TYR A 284 -20.85 -0.83 4.82
N ALA A 285 -20.42 -0.12 3.77
CA ALA A 285 -20.02 1.27 3.86
C ALA A 285 -21.13 2.21 4.32
N LYS A 286 -22.39 1.91 3.94
CA LYS A 286 -23.59 2.64 4.38
C LYS A 286 -24.11 2.23 5.75
N GLY A 287 -23.53 1.17 6.35
CA GLY A 287 -23.97 0.64 7.63
C GLY A 287 -25.19 -0.29 7.55
N ASP A 288 -25.64 -0.66 6.34
CA ASP A 288 -26.75 -1.59 6.10
C ASP A 288 -26.34 -3.06 6.33
N ARG A 289 -25.03 -3.35 6.31
CA ARG A 289 -24.47 -4.66 6.67
C ARG A 289 -23.38 -4.51 7.72
N ALA A 290 -23.22 -5.54 8.56
CA ALA A 290 -22.19 -5.58 9.60
C ALA A 290 -20.79 -5.86 9.04
N ILE A 291 -20.71 -6.66 7.96
CA ILE A 291 -19.47 -7.16 7.34
C ILE A 291 -19.57 -7.11 5.82
N ALA A 292 -18.44 -7.07 5.15
CA ALA A 292 -18.29 -7.27 3.71
C ALA A 292 -17.08 -8.16 3.43
N PRO A 293 -17.12 -9.03 2.40
CA PRO A 293 -16.00 -9.91 2.09
C PRO A 293 -14.73 -9.15 1.77
N SER A 294 -13.60 -9.77 2.12
CA SER A 294 -12.24 -9.31 1.85
C SER A 294 -11.52 -10.27 0.92
N GLU A 295 -10.77 -9.73 -0.03
CA GLU A 295 -9.91 -10.51 -0.90
C GLU A 295 -8.54 -9.85 -1.06
N ILE A 296 -7.51 -10.65 -1.23
CA ILE A 296 -6.17 -10.20 -1.65
C ILE A 296 -5.80 -11.00 -2.89
N ILE A 297 -5.44 -10.29 -3.93
CA ILE A 297 -4.89 -10.88 -5.15
C ILE A 297 -3.46 -10.42 -5.40
N LYS A 298 -2.73 -11.25 -6.13
CA LYS A 298 -1.39 -10.95 -6.61
C LYS A 298 -1.38 -11.05 -8.13
N ILE A 299 -0.79 -10.05 -8.81
CA ILE A 299 -0.65 -10.03 -10.27
C ILE A 299 0.83 -10.03 -10.63
N ASN A 300 1.27 -11.07 -11.28
CA ASN A 300 2.58 -11.10 -11.93
C ASN A 300 2.40 -10.64 -13.38
N TYR A 301 2.73 -9.39 -13.66
CA TYR A 301 2.64 -8.79 -14.98
C TYR A 301 4.02 -8.82 -15.65
N ILE A 302 4.11 -9.45 -16.81
CA ILE A 302 5.35 -9.57 -17.60
C ILE A 302 5.34 -8.53 -18.71
N GLU A 303 4.41 -8.63 -19.63
CA GLU A 303 4.20 -7.68 -20.73
C GLU A 303 2.75 -7.74 -21.22
N LYS A 304 2.41 -6.94 -22.23
CA LYS A 304 1.05 -6.91 -22.79
C LYS A 304 0.56 -8.29 -23.20
N GLY A 305 -0.56 -8.69 -22.58
CA GLY A 305 -1.19 -10.00 -22.80
C GLY A 305 -0.52 -11.15 -22.06
N GLU A 306 0.57 -10.91 -21.32
CA GLU A 306 1.28 -11.93 -20.55
C GLU A 306 1.31 -11.56 -19.06
N TYR A 307 0.37 -12.11 -18.30
CA TYR A 307 0.26 -11.93 -16.85
C TYR A 307 -0.44 -13.13 -16.20
N SER A 308 -0.27 -13.27 -14.89
CA SER A 308 -1.02 -14.24 -14.09
C SER A 308 -1.61 -13.57 -12.86
N ILE A 309 -2.78 -14.04 -12.42
CA ILE A 309 -3.47 -13.57 -11.22
C ILE A 309 -3.62 -14.74 -10.27
N GLU A 310 -3.24 -14.55 -9.01
CA GLU A 310 -3.37 -15.53 -7.95
C GLU A 310 -4.16 -14.92 -6.79
N GLN A 311 -5.20 -15.63 -6.30
CA GLN A 311 -5.89 -15.29 -5.07
C GLN A 311 -5.04 -15.73 -3.89
N MET A 312 -4.63 -14.79 -3.05
CA MET A 312 -3.77 -15.04 -1.89
C MET A 312 -4.57 -15.21 -0.60
N TYR A 313 -5.69 -14.48 -0.49
CA TYR A 313 -6.56 -14.48 0.68
C TYR A 313 -8.00 -14.22 0.23
N MET A 314 -8.94 -14.89 0.85
CA MET A 314 -10.36 -14.65 0.72
C MET A 314 -11.05 -14.97 2.05
N GLU A 315 -11.93 -14.08 2.52
CA GLU A 315 -12.79 -14.35 3.66
C GLU A 315 -14.09 -13.53 3.62
N ASP A 316 -15.07 -13.93 4.41
CA ASP A 316 -16.43 -13.41 4.36
C ASP A 316 -16.64 -12.06 5.07
N GLY A 317 -15.60 -11.50 5.67
CA GLY A 317 -15.60 -10.23 6.41
C GLY A 317 -15.74 -10.38 7.93
N THR A 318 -15.72 -11.61 8.46
CA THR A 318 -15.83 -11.84 9.90
C THR A 318 -14.55 -11.51 10.66
N THR A 319 -13.39 -11.67 10.04
CA THR A 319 -12.09 -11.34 10.63
C THR A 319 -11.71 -9.89 10.36
N MET A 320 -11.80 -9.46 9.11
CA MET A 320 -11.57 -8.11 8.66
C MET A 320 -12.44 -7.81 7.44
N ALA A 321 -13.35 -6.87 7.57
CA ALA A 321 -14.26 -6.54 6.48
C ALA A 321 -13.61 -5.55 5.49
N ALA A 322 -13.87 -5.80 4.19
CA ALA A 322 -13.58 -4.87 3.11
C ALA A 322 -12.09 -4.48 3.01
N ALA A 323 -11.24 -5.48 2.71
CA ALA A 323 -9.81 -5.24 2.47
C ALA A 323 -9.57 -4.26 1.33
N THR A 324 -8.75 -3.23 1.59
CA THR A 324 -8.41 -2.17 0.63
C THR A 324 -6.97 -2.27 0.15
N VAL A 325 -6.06 -2.77 0.97
CA VAL A 325 -4.63 -2.84 0.66
C VAL A 325 -4.02 -4.15 1.13
N ALA A 326 -3.01 -4.60 0.41
CA ALA A 326 -2.16 -5.72 0.79
C ALA A 326 -0.70 -5.37 0.53
N ALA A 327 0.06 -5.08 1.57
CA ALA A 327 1.47 -4.72 1.48
C ALA A 327 2.36 -5.90 1.90
N PRO A 328 3.13 -6.51 0.97
CA PRO A 328 3.93 -7.70 1.26
C PRO A 328 5.30 -7.36 1.85
N TYR A 329 5.75 -8.16 2.83
CA TYR A 329 7.08 -8.05 3.40
C TYR A 329 7.62 -9.44 3.80
N GLY A 330 8.57 -9.97 3.05
CA GLY A 330 9.08 -11.34 3.26
C GLY A 330 7.98 -12.39 3.09
N ASN A 331 7.60 -13.06 4.18
CA ASN A 331 6.44 -13.96 4.22
C ASN A 331 5.22 -13.34 4.94
N LEU A 332 5.26 -12.04 5.19
CA LEU A 332 4.16 -11.30 5.79
C LEU A 332 3.36 -10.54 4.73
N ILE A 333 2.09 -10.33 5.03
CA ILE A 333 1.21 -9.40 4.31
C ILE A 333 0.56 -8.50 5.36
N LEU A 334 0.75 -7.20 5.26
CA LEU A 334 0.00 -6.22 6.01
C LEU A 334 -1.28 -5.94 5.21
N ALA A 335 -2.42 -6.34 5.75
CA ALA A 335 -3.72 -6.22 5.07
C ALA A 335 -4.57 -5.16 5.77
N GLY A 336 -4.83 -4.06 5.08
CA GLY A 336 -5.63 -2.95 5.57
C GLY A 336 -7.07 -2.98 5.09
N ASN A 337 -7.87 -2.04 5.61
CA ASN A 337 -9.29 -1.91 5.31
C ASN A 337 -9.78 -0.48 5.52
N VAL A 338 -10.89 -0.12 4.88
CA VAL A 338 -11.39 1.26 4.90
C VAL A 338 -12.11 1.65 6.19
N MET A 339 -12.70 0.70 6.95
CA MET A 339 -13.65 1.02 8.02
C MET A 339 -13.56 0.15 9.26
N ASP A 340 -12.86 -0.99 9.22
CA ASP A 340 -12.85 -1.90 10.35
C ASP A 340 -11.98 -1.38 11.50
N ALA A 341 -12.14 -1.95 12.69
CA ALA A 341 -11.48 -1.46 13.92
C ALA A 341 -10.00 -1.85 14.01
N GLN A 342 -9.52 -2.66 13.07
CA GLN A 342 -8.16 -3.22 13.08
C GLN A 342 -7.71 -3.55 11.67
N PHE A 343 -6.41 -3.63 11.46
CA PHE A 343 -5.83 -4.27 10.29
C PHE A 343 -5.06 -5.53 10.69
N LEU A 344 -4.73 -6.38 9.71
CA LEU A 344 -4.13 -7.69 9.96
C LEU A 344 -2.67 -7.75 9.50
N ILE A 345 -1.83 -8.41 10.28
CA ILE A 345 -0.56 -8.94 9.82
C ILE A 345 -0.75 -10.44 9.61
N LEU A 346 -0.76 -10.84 8.36
CA LEU A 346 -0.90 -12.21 7.91
C LEU A 346 0.49 -12.81 7.68
N LYS A 347 0.68 -14.07 8.05
CA LYS A 347 1.90 -14.84 7.78
C LYS A 347 1.58 -15.97 6.81
N SER A 348 2.10 -15.88 5.59
CA SER A 348 1.97 -16.94 4.58
C SER A 348 2.93 -18.10 4.88
N ASN A 349 2.47 -19.32 4.58
CA ASN A 349 3.32 -20.52 4.60
C ASN A 349 4.28 -20.56 3.39
N LYS A 350 3.98 -19.82 2.34
CA LYS A 350 4.85 -19.65 1.17
C LYS A 350 5.76 -18.45 1.35
N LEU A 351 6.98 -18.53 0.83
CA LEU A 351 7.84 -17.36 0.70
C LEU A 351 7.26 -16.44 -0.37
N LEU A 352 6.90 -15.21 -0.02
CA LEU A 352 6.23 -14.26 -0.92
C LEU A 352 7.22 -13.47 -1.77
N SER A 353 8.47 -13.33 -1.30
CA SER A 353 9.55 -12.69 -2.05
C SER A 353 10.89 -13.35 -1.75
N LYS A 354 11.83 -13.29 -2.72
CA LYS A 354 13.20 -13.78 -2.50
C LYS A 354 13.87 -12.97 -1.38
N LYS A 355 14.65 -13.67 -0.54
CA LYS A 355 15.40 -13.18 0.63
C LYS A 355 15.64 -11.67 0.66
N LEU A 356 15.22 -11.06 1.75
CA LEU A 356 15.52 -9.67 2.08
C LEU A 356 17.03 -9.40 2.06
N PRO A 357 17.51 -8.41 1.30
CA PRO A 357 18.93 -8.09 1.22
C PRO A 357 19.55 -7.62 2.55
N PHE A 358 18.72 -7.35 3.57
CA PHE A 358 19.14 -6.77 4.84
C PHE A 358 20.04 -7.66 5.68
N LEU A 359 19.76 -8.96 5.78
CA LEU A 359 20.63 -9.89 6.51
C LEU A 359 21.97 -10.07 5.77
N GLU A 360 21.94 -10.10 4.44
CA GLU A 360 23.18 -10.18 3.65
C GLU A 360 23.98 -8.87 3.63
N LYS A 361 23.33 -7.70 3.70
CA LYS A 361 24.03 -6.39 3.72
C LYS A 361 24.61 -6.03 5.08
N LYS A 362 23.99 -6.45 6.19
CA LYS A 362 24.60 -6.33 7.53
C LYS A 362 25.73 -7.35 7.77
N MET A 363 25.74 -8.44 7.00
CA MET A 363 26.72 -9.51 7.12
C MET A 363 27.78 -9.54 6.01
N LYS A 364 27.68 -8.69 4.97
CA LYS A 364 28.84 -8.45 4.09
C LYS A 364 29.75 -7.48 4.82
N PRO A 365 30.94 -7.91 5.28
CA PRO A 365 31.91 -6.94 5.73
C PRO A 365 32.11 -5.95 4.58
N HIS A 366 32.07 -4.66 4.89
CA HIS A 366 32.52 -3.65 3.95
C HIS A 366 33.92 -4.03 3.51
N HIS A 367 34.09 -4.45 2.26
CA HIS A 367 35.35 -4.97 1.71
C HIS A 367 36.41 -3.87 1.54
N GLU A 368 36.40 -2.85 2.40
CA GLU A 368 37.46 -1.83 2.42
C GLU A 368 37.97 -1.49 3.83
N ASN A 369 37.32 -1.97 4.90
CA ASN A 369 37.89 -1.78 6.25
C ASN A 369 38.49 -3.07 6.75
N ASN A 370 39.80 -3.09 6.86
CA ASN A 370 40.54 -4.16 7.49
C ASN A 370 40.31 -4.09 9.00
N ILE A 371 39.35 -4.88 9.53
CA ILE A 371 38.90 -4.84 10.93
C ILE A 371 39.42 -6.09 11.69
N LEU A 372 40.03 -5.89 12.84
CA LEU A 372 40.40 -6.93 13.77
C LEU A 372 39.19 -7.32 14.65
N TYR A 373 38.88 -8.59 14.72
CA TYR A 373 37.82 -9.13 15.61
C TYR A 373 38.49 -9.91 16.73
N LEU A 374 38.14 -9.58 17.97
CA LEU A 374 38.67 -10.25 19.16
C LEU A 374 37.50 -10.80 20.00
N LEU A 375 37.47 -12.12 20.22
CA LEU A 375 36.54 -12.80 21.12
C LEU A 375 37.29 -13.16 22.40
N ASP A 376 36.89 -12.59 23.54
CA ASP A 376 37.57 -12.72 24.83
C ASP A 376 39.08 -12.50 24.70
N GLY A 377 39.47 -11.53 23.85
CA GLY A 377 40.89 -11.18 23.62
C GLY A 377 41.65 -12.05 22.62
N LYS A 378 41.00 -13.03 21.98
CA LYS A 378 41.60 -13.85 20.91
C LYS A 378 41.10 -13.40 19.54
N GLU A 379 42.04 -13.29 18.58
CA GLU A 379 41.71 -12.98 17.18
C GLU A 379 40.85 -14.11 16.59
N ILE A 380 39.69 -13.75 15.97
CA ILE A 380 38.80 -14.67 15.29
C ILE A 380 38.56 -14.19 13.87
N ALA A 381 38.22 -15.10 12.97
CA ALA A 381 37.83 -14.74 11.61
C ALA A 381 36.40 -14.15 11.59
N PRO A 382 36.13 -13.21 10.69
CA PRO A 382 34.76 -12.64 10.57
C PRO A 382 33.65 -13.69 10.35
N GLU A 383 34.00 -14.81 9.71
CA GLU A 383 33.10 -15.93 9.45
C GLU A 383 32.67 -16.64 10.74
N ASP A 384 33.57 -16.73 11.74
CA ASP A 384 33.33 -17.43 13.01
C ASP A 384 32.35 -16.67 13.92
N LEU A 385 32.11 -15.37 13.64
CA LEU A 385 31.12 -14.57 14.38
C LEU A 385 29.70 -15.13 14.27
N ASN A 386 29.40 -15.80 13.18
CA ASN A 386 28.07 -16.38 12.93
C ASN A 386 27.79 -17.62 13.78
N GLU A 387 28.84 -18.21 14.38
CA GLU A 387 28.72 -19.38 15.24
C GLU A 387 28.47 -19.00 16.70
N ILE A 388 28.57 -17.70 17.05
CA ILE A 388 28.37 -17.21 18.42
C ILE A 388 26.88 -16.91 18.63
N PRO A 389 26.15 -17.65 19.50
CA PRO A 389 24.76 -17.35 19.80
C PRO A 389 24.64 -15.95 20.43
N PRO A 390 23.72 -15.08 19.95
CA PRO A 390 23.56 -13.73 20.50
C PRO A 390 23.28 -13.70 22.01
N ALA A 391 22.65 -14.75 22.53
CA ALA A 391 22.33 -14.90 23.95
C ALA A 391 23.57 -15.07 24.84
N GLU A 392 24.69 -15.52 24.29
CA GLU A 392 25.97 -15.72 24.98
C GLU A 392 26.88 -14.47 25.01
N ILE A 393 26.56 -13.48 24.16
CA ILE A 393 27.33 -12.23 24.12
C ILE A 393 27.01 -11.40 25.37
N LYS A 394 28.11 -11.05 26.11
CA LYS A 394 28.03 -10.16 27.27
C LYS A 394 28.16 -8.69 26.87
N SER A 395 29.15 -8.38 26.02
CA SER A 395 29.40 -7.01 25.56
C SER A 395 30.08 -7.00 24.19
N VAL A 396 29.84 -5.89 23.43
CA VAL A 396 30.57 -5.59 22.19
C VAL A 396 31.06 -4.15 22.27
N ALA A 397 32.37 -3.96 22.05
CA ALA A 397 32.99 -2.64 21.97
C ALA A 397 33.65 -2.44 20.61
N VAL A 398 33.48 -1.28 19.99
CA VAL A 398 34.03 -0.94 18.67
C VAL A 398 34.98 0.26 18.81
N PHE A 399 36.21 0.08 18.39
CA PHE A 399 37.23 1.13 18.39
C PHE A 399 37.74 1.39 16.97
N LYS A 400 37.89 2.66 16.59
CA LYS A 400 38.34 3.08 15.26
C LYS A 400 39.61 3.90 15.33
N GLY A 401 40.43 3.73 14.30
CA GLY A 401 41.68 4.49 14.12
C GLY A 401 42.93 3.84 14.66
N ALA A 402 44.06 4.11 14.03
CA ALA A 402 45.33 3.43 14.27
C ALA A 402 45.82 3.49 15.73
N LYS A 403 45.57 4.58 16.45
CA LYS A 403 45.96 4.74 17.86
C LYS A 403 45.21 3.80 18.81
N GLU A 404 43.94 3.52 18.51
CA GLU A 404 43.15 2.59 19.33
C GLU A 404 43.48 1.15 18.98
N VAL A 405 43.65 0.85 17.69
CA VAL A 405 44.00 -0.49 17.19
C VAL A 405 45.36 -0.95 17.71
N SER A 406 46.34 -0.04 17.80
CA SER A 406 47.69 -0.39 18.29
C SER A 406 47.74 -0.86 19.76
N LYS A 407 46.67 -0.72 20.51
CA LYS A 407 46.55 -1.27 21.88
C LYS A 407 46.33 -2.80 21.87
N TYR A 408 45.94 -3.36 20.74
CA TYR A 408 45.49 -4.76 20.61
C TYR A 408 46.33 -5.56 19.64
N THR A 409 47.06 -4.91 18.71
CA THR A 409 47.87 -5.57 17.70
C THR A 409 48.88 -4.63 17.06
N ASP A 410 50.02 -5.17 16.61
CA ASP A 410 51.04 -4.44 15.82
C ASP A 410 50.71 -4.47 14.30
N LYS A 411 49.71 -5.25 13.89
CA LYS A 411 49.26 -5.31 12.51
C LYS A 411 48.41 -4.06 12.17
N LYS A 412 48.39 -3.68 10.89
CA LYS A 412 47.58 -2.52 10.42
C LYS A 412 46.12 -2.95 10.18
N TYR A 413 45.24 -2.43 11.02
CA TYR A 413 43.79 -2.51 10.88
C TYR A 413 43.18 -1.11 10.97
N ASP A 414 41.96 -0.91 10.38
CA ASP A 414 41.22 0.35 10.42
C ASP A 414 40.39 0.49 11.69
N GLY A 415 40.10 -0.63 12.35
CA GLY A 415 39.34 -0.71 13.60
C GLY A 415 39.49 -2.05 14.29
N VAL A 416 39.02 -2.13 15.53
CA VAL A 416 38.96 -3.37 16.32
C VAL A 416 37.59 -3.51 16.95
N ILE A 417 37.04 -4.71 16.90
CA ILE A 417 35.78 -5.09 17.55
C ILE A 417 36.12 -6.12 18.64
N LEU A 418 35.82 -5.75 19.89
CA LEU A 418 35.97 -6.63 21.04
C LEU A 418 34.60 -7.24 21.36
N ILE A 419 34.57 -8.55 21.50
CA ILE A 419 33.38 -9.31 21.89
C ILE A 419 33.73 -10.09 23.16
N GLU A 420 32.93 -9.92 24.21
CA GLU A 420 33.01 -10.71 25.43
C GLU A 420 31.79 -11.64 25.54
N ILE A 421 32.02 -12.89 25.89
CA ILE A 421 30.94 -13.84 26.19
C ILE A 421 30.68 -13.94 27.70
N LYS A 422 29.42 -14.31 28.03
CA LYS A 422 29.01 -14.59 29.40
C LYS A 422 29.76 -15.84 29.87
N LYS A 423 30.49 -15.74 30.99
CA LYS A 423 31.05 -16.93 31.62
C LYS A 423 29.93 -17.70 32.31
N GLU A 424 29.77 -18.98 32.01
CA GLU A 424 28.95 -19.86 32.83
C GLU A 424 29.55 -19.89 34.24
N ASN A 425 28.68 -19.59 35.24
CA ASN A 425 29.01 -19.76 36.67
C ASN A 425 28.84 -21.21 37.09
#